data_a6e6fb449ae57513c3d0d69a7bcafcbb
#
_entry.id   a6e6fb449ae57513c3d0d69a7bcafcbb
#
_cell.length_a   1.000
_cell.length_b   1.000
_cell.length_c   1.000
_cell.angle_alpha   90.00
_cell.angle_beta   90.00
_cell.angle_gamma   90.00
#
_symmetry.space_group_name_H-M   'P 1'
#
loop_
_entity.id
_entity.type
_entity.pdbx_description
1 polymer ?
#
loop_
_entity_poly.entity_id
_entity_poly.type
_entity_poly.pdbx_seq_one_letter_code
_entity_poly.pdbx_strand_id
1 'polypeptide(L)'
;MNTRFVVLLGLFLFAITVTSAQVVTAPSEFGILTGVVRDQAKNPLAGAIVTATKLDDGTTQTTLSGIDGSYRISNVAAGMYSVMAEKDGFTQVVVSSLQVSAGQPAVADFMLVPPATTPITNIAERSFWKRLAQAYVDDWHDKGAGGPEPKYRGYPAPESNPPFPFTVWPYGGSPVIGQPNTNQPPLMTALYNGPNGEKWQASRIQIYGWIDTGVNVSSSNKGHFANAPAAYDIVPNAIELDQAALYIERVPDTVQTDHFDWGFRLTGIYGEDYRYTTSKGVFSNQLLGKNQTTGFDPVMAYVDLYFPKVANGMNVRIGRYVSLPDIEAQLAPNNYTFSHSLLYVYDCYTQEGIVATTQLSKGWMLQTGLSAGCDAAIWTQDGKATGTVCLNYTWRLGQDTIYACANSINSGKYAYNNMSAYYLTWYHKINKNWHFDTESWYQYERDVPSIFGTLPVENGANGAWCPTGEQKCFAPEWAVLNYVERQFGKHDTLSFRTEYFDDIKGQRTGFQTKYTEHMVSWNHWIGSSIVFRPEVRFEHSYLIPAYDDGTKKNQLIVAGDMIWFY
;
A
#
# COMPACT_ATOMS: atom_id res chain seq x y z
N MET A 1 29.79 37.29 7.38
CA MET A 1 28.52 38.00 7.16
C MET A 1 27.42 36.95 7.25
N ASN A 2 26.60 37.07 8.28
CA ASN A 2 25.61 36.06 8.66
C ASN A 2 24.42 36.09 7.70
N THR A 3 24.20 35.00 6.98
CA THR A 3 22.92 34.79 6.27
C THR A 3 22.21 33.60 6.94
N ARG A 4 21.24 33.95 7.76
CA ARG A 4 20.31 32.96 8.36
C ARG A 4 19.40 32.42 7.26
N PHE A 5 19.51 31.17 6.93
CA PHE A 5 18.49 30.44 6.18
C PHE A 5 17.33 30.15 7.14
N VAL A 6 16.23 30.86 6.95
CA VAL A 6 14.94 30.54 7.56
C VAL A 6 14.32 29.44 6.69
N VAL A 7 14.24 28.23 7.22
CA VAL A 7 13.42 27.17 6.65
C VAL A 7 11.96 27.60 6.82
N LEU A 8 11.33 28.08 5.76
CA LEU A 8 9.88 28.29 5.72
C LEU A 8 9.23 26.89 5.57
N LEU A 9 8.96 26.27 6.71
CA LEU A 9 7.91 25.27 6.79
C LEU A 9 6.60 26.04 6.61
N GLY A 10 6.00 26.00 5.41
CA GLY A 10 4.73 26.64 5.11
C GLY A 10 3.60 25.93 5.86
N LEU A 11 3.47 26.24 7.14
CA LEU A 11 2.26 25.97 7.90
C LEU A 11 1.16 26.89 7.32
N PHE A 12 0.29 26.33 6.50
CA PHE A 12 -1.02 26.93 6.23
C PHE A 12 -1.83 26.89 7.53
N LEU A 13 -1.65 27.90 8.37
CA LEU A 13 -2.56 28.23 9.45
C LEU A 13 -3.84 28.80 8.82
N PHE A 14 -4.81 27.95 8.54
CA PHE A 14 -6.19 28.41 8.43
C PHE A 14 -6.63 28.89 9.81
N ALA A 15 -6.75 30.20 9.96
CA ALA A 15 -7.42 30.78 11.11
C ALA A 15 -8.88 30.36 11.11
N ILE A 16 -9.21 29.32 11.90
CA ILE A 16 -10.59 28.99 12.22
C ILE A 16 -11.05 30.03 13.23
N THR A 17 -11.81 31.01 12.77
CA THR A 17 -12.61 31.85 13.66
C THR A 17 -13.68 30.94 14.30
N VAL A 18 -13.47 30.55 15.52
CA VAL A 18 -14.48 29.89 16.34
C VAL A 18 -15.54 30.93 16.69
N THR A 19 -16.57 31.01 15.87
CA THR A 19 -17.83 31.60 16.31
C THR A 19 -18.47 30.62 17.28
N SER A 20 -18.59 31.03 18.53
CA SER A 20 -19.34 30.29 19.56
C SER A 20 -20.83 30.21 19.14
N ALA A 21 -21.19 29.16 18.45
CA ALA A 21 -22.59 28.79 18.29
C ALA A 21 -23.06 28.21 19.62
N GLN A 22 -24.02 28.87 20.24
CA GLN A 22 -24.78 28.30 21.36
C GLN A 22 -25.36 26.96 20.89
N VAL A 23 -24.95 25.90 21.58
CA VAL A 23 -25.55 24.56 21.42
C VAL A 23 -26.97 24.66 21.97
N VAL A 24 -27.93 24.87 21.10
CA VAL A 24 -29.32 24.55 21.38
C VAL A 24 -29.39 23.01 21.33
N THR A 25 -29.40 22.38 22.49
CA THR A 25 -29.71 20.96 22.60
C THR A 25 -31.16 20.77 22.18
N ALA A 26 -31.37 20.43 20.90
CA ALA A 26 -32.65 19.87 20.45
C ALA A 26 -32.90 18.57 21.21
N PRO A 27 -34.14 18.26 21.65
CA PRO A 27 -34.45 17.01 22.30
C PRO A 27 -34.04 15.86 21.38
N SER A 28 -33.35 14.86 21.94
CA SER A 28 -32.95 13.65 21.22
C SER A 28 -34.19 12.89 20.78
N GLU A 29 -34.59 13.10 19.55
CA GLU A 29 -35.72 12.41 18.97
C GLU A 29 -35.25 11.04 18.47
N PHE A 30 -35.89 9.98 18.97
CA PHE A 30 -35.61 8.60 18.58
C PHE A 30 -36.56 8.15 17.47
N GLY A 31 -36.05 7.36 16.53
CA GLY A 31 -36.80 6.62 15.54
C GLY A 31 -37.03 5.16 15.94
N ILE A 32 -37.59 4.41 15.04
CA ILE A 32 -37.81 2.97 15.16
C ILE A 32 -37.24 2.31 13.91
N LEU A 33 -36.51 1.22 14.08
CA LEU A 33 -36.09 0.36 12.98
C LEU A 33 -36.91 -0.93 13.03
N THR A 34 -37.50 -1.31 11.91
CA THR A 34 -38.37 -2.49 11.81
C THR A 34 -38.16 -3.18 10.45
N GLY A 35 -38.59 -4.40 10.32
CA GLY A 35 -38.54 -5.16 9.09
C GLY A 35 -38.88 -6.63 9.29
N VAL A 36 -38.69 -7.42 8.24
CA VAL A 36 -38.97 -8.87 8.27
C VAL A 36 -37.73 -9.61 7.74
N VAL A 37 -37.36 -10.69 8.43
CA VAL A 37 -36.31 -11.62 7.99
C VAL A 37 -36.98 -12.86 7.42
N ARG A 38 -36.62 -13.23 6.18
CA ARG A 38 -37.20 -14.37 5.43
C ARG A 38 -36.12 -15.20 4.77
N ASP A 39 -36.45 -16.44 4.43
CA ASP A 39 -35.64 -17.27 3.53
C ASP A 39 -35.97 -16.99 2.06
N GLN A 40 -35.26 -17.67 1.13
CA GLN A 40 -35.50 -17.57 -0.31
C GLN A 40 -36.88 -18.03 -0.73
N ALA A 41 -37.52 -18.95 0.01
CA ALA A 41 -38.87 -19.41 -0.23
C ALA A 41 -39.92 -18.45 0.37
N LYS A 42 -39.48 -17.28 0.89
CA LYS A 42 -40.28 -16.27 1.57
C LYS A 42 -40.89 -16.72 2.91
N ASN A 43 -40.44 -17.83 3.48
CA ASN A 43 -40.85 -18.23 4.82
C ASN A 43 -40.21 -17.32 5.86
N PRO A 44 -40.93 -16.98 6.95
CA PRO A 44 -40.35 -16.19 8.03
C PRO A 44 -39.24 -16.92 8.76
N LEU A 45 -38.15 -16.25 9.07
CA LEU A 45 -37.05 -16.78 9.85
C LEU A 45 -37.09 -16.23 11.27
N ALA A 46 -37.51 -17.08 12.21
CA ALA A 46 -37.51 -16.75 13.64
C ALA A 46 -36.09 -16.85 14.23
N GLY A 47 -35.75 -15.97 15.20
CA GLY A 47 -34.48 -16.01 15.91
C GLY A 47 -33.26 -15.61 15.06
N ALA A 48 -33.47 -14.89 13.95
CA ALA A 48 -32.37 -14.21 13.28
C ALA A 48 -31.91 -13.00 14.11
N ILE A 49 -30.62 -12.82 14.27
CA ILE A 49 -30.02 -11.68 14.98
C ILE A 49 -29.99 -10.51 14.00
N VAL A 50 -30.62 -9.40 14.39
CA VAL A 50 -30.55 -8.14 13.60
C VAL A 50 -29.81 -7.10 14.41
N THR A 51 -28.69 -6.61 13.87
CA THR A 51 -27.79 -5.62 14.48
C THR A 51 -27.81 -4.34 13.67
N ALA A 52 -28.17 -3.22 14.31
CA ALA A 52 -28.07 -1.88 13.75
C ALA A 52 -26.84 -1.18 14.32
N THR A 53 -25.93 -0.73 13.47
CA THR A 53 -24.71 0.01 13.82
C THR A 53 -24.80 1.42 13.29
N LYS A 54 -24.75 2.42 14.15
CA LYS A 54 -24.73 3.82 13.74
C LYS A 54 -23.41 4.16 13.09
N LEU A 55 -23.43 4.79 11.92
CA LEU A 55 -22.24 5.05 11.13
C LEU A 55 -21.37 6.18 11.71
N ASP A 56 -21.95 7.10 12.48
CA ASP A 56 -21.25 8.27 13.02
C ASP A 56 -20.34 7.92 14.20
N ASP A 57 -20.80 7.04 15.09
CA ASP A 57 -20.16 6.76 16.38
C ASP A 57 -19.95 5.26 16.68
N GLY A 58 -20.43 4.39 15.78
CA GLY A 58 -20.29 2.93 15.90
C GLY A 58 -21.15 2.28 16.98
N THR A 59 -22.09 3.02 17.60
CA THR A 59 -23.01 2.43 18.57
C THR A 59 -23.90 1.36 17.92
N THR A 60 -24.06 0.23 18.61
CA THR A 60 -24.83 -0.92 18.13
C THR A 60 -26.06 -1.18 18.97
N GLN A 61 -27.15 -1.58 18.32
CA GLN A 61 -28.34 -2.11 18.95
C GLN A 61 -28.73 -3.42 18.26
N THR A 62 -29.09 -4.44 19.03
CA THR A 62 -29.38 -5.78 18.50
C THR A 62 -30.73 -6.27 18.98
N THR A 63 -31.43 -6.99 18.09
CA THR A 63 -32.71 -7.65 18.40
C THR A 63 -32.78 -9.01 17.72
N LEU A 64 -33.75 -9.82 18.08
CA LEU A 64 -34.08 -11.09 17.41
C LEU A 64 -35.39 -10.96 16.61
N SER A 65 -35.46 -11.62 15.48
CA SER A 65 -36.71 -11.75 14.73
C SER A 65 -37.67 -12.70 15.45
N GLY A 66 -38.95 -12.34 15.41
CA GLY A 66 -40.04 -13.13 15.95
C GLY A 66 -40.40 -14.36 15.12
N ILE A 67 -41.37 -15.14 15.58
CA ILE A 67 -41.84 -16.37 14.90
C ILE A 67 -42.42 -16.07 13.50
N ASP A 68 -42.90 -14.89 13.28
CA ASP A 68 -43.38 -14.37 11.98
C ASP A 68 -42.27 -13.72 11.13
N GLY A 69 -41.02 -13.80 11.60
CA GLY A 69 -39.87 -13.16 11.00
C GLY A 69 -39.73 -11.66 11.24
N SER A 70 -40.74 -11.02 11.85
CA SER A 70 -40.70 -9.59 12.13
C SER A 70 -39.69 -9.25 13.22
N TYR A 71 -39.06 -8.06 13.12
CA TYR A 71 -38.19 -7.53 14.15
C TYR A 71 -38.45 -6.05 14.37
N ARG A 72 -38.06 -5.57 15.55
CA ARG A 72 -38.17 -4.16 15.94
C ARG A 72 -37.03 -3.76 16.87
N ILE A 73 -36.37 -2.65 16.56
CA ILE A 73 -35.47 -1.94 17.45
C ILE A 73 -36.11 -0.59 17.76
N SER A 74 -36.41 -0.34 19.02
CA SER A 74 -37.02 0.91 19.48
C SER A 74 -35.95 1.84 20.05
N ASN A 75 -36.24 3.13 20.12
CA ASN A 75 -35.33 4.15 20.66
C ASN A 75 -33.99 4.22 19.89
N VAL A 76 -34.06 4.14 18.56
CA VAL A 76 -32.89 4.30 17.70
C VAL A 76 -32.68 5.80 17.45
N ALA A 77 -31.52 6.33 17.81
CA ALA A 77 -31.19 7.74 17.59
C ALA A 77 -31.24 8.08 16.07
N ALA A 78 -31.71 9.27 15.71
CA ALA A 78 -31.71 9.68 14.32
C ALA A 78 -30.27 9.67 13.76
N GLY A 79 -30.10 9.21 12.52
CA GLY A 79 -28.78 9.09 11.86
C GLY A 79 -28.75 8.04 10.77
N MET A 80 -27.57 7.81 10.23
CA MET A 80 -27.30 6.77 9.25
C MET A 80 -26.84 5.49 9.93
N TYR A 81 -27.39 4.35 9.51
CA TYR A 81 -27.12 3.04 10.08
C TYR A 81 -26.70 2.03 9.02
N SER A 82 -25.78 1.15 9.38
CA SER A 82 -25.61 -0.16 8.76
C SER A 82 -26.44 -1.17 9.55
N VAL A 83 -27.29 -1.94 8.87
CA VAL A 83 -28.17 -2.93 9.51
C VAL A 83 -27.85 -4.30 8.94
N MET A 84 -27.51 -5.24 9.81
CA MET A 84 -27.12 -6.61 9.46
C MET A 84 -28.12 -7.60 10.03
N ALA A 85 -28.46 -8.61 9.25
CA ALA A 85 -29.22 -9.78 9.72
C ALA A 85 -28.39 -11.05 9.53
N GLU A 86 -28.30 -11.86 10.58
CA GLU A 86 -27.58 -13.14 10.57
C GLU A 86 -28.39 -14.24 11.27
N LYS A 87 -28.21 -15.48 10.83
CA LYS A 87 -28.80 -16.67 11.45
C LYS A 87 -27.97 -17.89 11.09
N ASP A 88 -27.80 -18.81 12.07
CA ASP A 88 -27.10 -20.08 11.85
C ASP A 88 -27.70 -20.86 10.69
N GLY A 89 -26.84 -21.30 9.78
CA GLY A 89 -27.24 -22.01 8.55
C GLY A 89 -27.66 -21.09 7.39
N PHE A 90 -27.45 -19.77 7.51
CA PHE A 90 -27.74 -18.78 6.47
C PHE A 90 -26.57 -17.81 6.29
N THR A 91 -26.41 -17.30 5.08
CA THR A 91 -25.47 -16.22 4.79
C THR A 91 -26.01 -14.91 5.37
N GLN A 92 -25.20 -14.18 6.11
CA GLN A 92 -25.57 -12.85 6.62
C GLN A 92 -25.85 -11.87 5.48
N VAL A 93 -26.78 -10.93 5.70
CA VAL A 93 -27.12 -9.87 4.76
C VAL A 93 -27.00 -8.51 5.45
N VAL A 94 -26.39 -7.54 4.77
CA VAL A 94 -26.14 -6.19 5.29
C VAL A 94 -26.80 -5.15 4.40
N VAL A 95 -27.55 -4.23 5.01
CA VAL A 95 -27.97 -2.97 4.42
C VAL A 95 -26.99 -1.90 4.89
N SER A 96 -26.05 -1.52 4.06
CA SER A 96 -24.89 -0.71 4.43
C SER A 96 -25.19 0.77 4.73
N SER A 97 -26.40 1.26 4.38
CA SER A 97 -26.78 2.66 4.60
C SER A 97 -28.29 2.79 4.69
N LEU A 98 -28.81 2.99 5.90
CA LEU A 98 -30.22 3.21 6.17
C LEU A 98 -30.40 4.49 7.00
N GLN A 99 -31.19 5.42 6.50
CA GLN A 99 -31.53 6.63 7.25
C GLN A 99 -32.62 6.33 8.28
N VAL A 100 -32.33 6.56 9.55
CA VAL A 100 -33.33 6.58 10.64
C VAL A 100 -33.66 8.03 10.96
N SER A 101 -34.94 8.37 10.85
CA SER A 101 -35.45 9.70 11.17
C SER A 101 -36.31 9.66 12.44
N ALA A 102 -36.26 10.72 13.20
CA ALA A 102 -37.06 10.88 14.41
C ALA A 102 -38.56 10.73 14.14
N GLY A 103 -39.25 9.98 14.96
CA GLY A 103 -40.73 9.82 14.88
C GLY A 103 -41.21 9.02 13.66
N GLN A 104 -40.32 8.52 12.80
CA GLN A 104 -40.68 7.71 11.63
C GLN A 104 -40.05 6.32 11.70
N PRO A 105 -40.78 5.25 11.29
CA PRO A 105 -40.16 3.92 11.19
C PRO A 105 -39.27 3.86 9.94
N ALA A 106 -38.03 3.45 10.13
CA ALA A 106 -37.15 3.00 9.06
C ALA A 106 -37.36 1.50 8.87
N VAL A 107 -37.41 1.04 7.61
CA VAL A 107 -37.70 -0.37 7.29
C VAL A 107 -36.50 -0.97 6.58
N ALA A 108 -36.04 -2.13 7.07
CA ALA A 108 -35.05 -2.97 6.41
C ALA A 108 -35.54 -4.43 6.41
N ASP A 109 -35.93 -4.93 5.26
CA ASP A 109 -36.30 -6.33 5.08
C ASP A 109 -35.10 -7.13 4.60
N PHE A 110 -34.94 -8.34 5.15
CA PHE A 110 -33.82 -9.23 4.85
C PHE A 110 -34.31 -10.54 4.25
N MET A 111 -33.65 -10.95 3.18
CA MET A 111 -33.78 -12.29 2.62
C MET A 111 -32.47 -13.04 2.84
N LEU A 112 -32.46 -13.94 3.84
CA LEU A 112 -31.29 -14.77 4.12
C LEU A 112 -31.32 -16.00 3.22
N VAL A 113 -30.18 -16.32 2.64
CA VAL A 113 -29.97 -17.48 1.76
C VAL A 113 -29.19 -18.52 2.54
N PRO A 114 -29.55 -19.80 2.52
CA PRO A 114 -28.63 -20.81 2.95
C PRO A 114 -27.31 -20.64 2.21
N PRO A 115 -26.15 -20.85 2.84
CA PRO A 115 -24.90 -20.89 2.10
C PRO A 115 -25.10 -21.84 0.93
N ALA A 116 -24.75 -21.38 -0.28
CA ALA A 116 -25.00 -22.12 -1.51
C ALA A 116 -24.47 -23.56 -1.32
N THR A 117 -25.38 -24.49 -1.10
CA THR A 117 -25.06 -25.91 -1.25
C THR A 117 -24.93 -26.16 -2.75
N THR A 118 -23.81 -25.76 -3.31
CA THR A 118 -23.34 -26.33 -4.56
C THR A 118 -23.38 -27.85 -4.35
N PRO A 119 -23.90 -28.67 -5.28
CA PRO A 119 -23.79 -30.09 -5.14
C PRO A 119 -22.33 -30.39 -4.87
N ILE A 120 -22.02 -31.03 -3.76
CA ILE A 120 -20.68 -31.46 -3.39
C ILE A 120 -20.27 -32.53 -4.43
N THR A 121 -19.95 -32.08 -5.64
CA THR A 121 -18.98 -32.79 -6.45
C THR A 121 -17.69 -32.56 -5.68
N ASN A 122 -17.19 -33.62 -5.08
CA ASN A 122 -16.07 -33.69 -4.16
C ASN A 122 -14.87 -32.91 -4.74
N ILE A 123 -14.85 -31.57 -4.56
CA ILE A 123 -13.78 -30.68 -5.09
C ILE A 123 -12.45 -31.14 -4.53
N ALA A 124 -12.45 -31.62 -3.29
CA ALA A 124 -11.26 -32.16 -2.63
C ALA A 124 -10.71 -33.44 -3.32
N GLU A 125 -11.53 -34.21 -4.02
CA GLU A 125 -11.10 -35.39 -4.77
C GLU A 125 -10.52 -35.08 -6.15
N ARG A 126 -10.69 -33.84 -6.64
CA ARG A 126 -10.08 -33.42 -7.90
C ARG A 126 -8.57 -33.27 -7.73
N SER A 127 -7.82 -33.54 -8.81
CA SER A 127 -6.38 -33.29 -8.80
C SER A 127 -6.08 -31.80 -8.51
N PHE A 128 -4.92 -31.52 -7.93
CA PHE A 128 -4.47 -30.15 -7.63
C PHE A 128 -4.63 -29.21 -8.84
N TRP A 129 -4.19 -29.62 -10.02
CA TRP A 129 -4.27 -28.81 -11.24
C TRP A 129 -5.70 -28.47 -11.67
N LYS A 130 -6.65 -29.40 -11.44
CA LYS A 130 -8.07 -29.11 -11.71
C LYS A 130 -8.66 -28.13 -10.71
N ARG A 131 -8.24 -28.19 -9.44
CA ARG A 131 -8.65 -27.20 -8.43
C ARG A 131 -8.07 -25.82 -8.72
N LEU A 132 -6.79 -25.76 -9.13
CA LEU A 132 -6.14 -24.49 -9.49
C LEU A 132 -6.81 -23.86 -10.72
N ALA A 133 -7.05 -24.63 -11.77
CA ALA A 133 -7.78 -24.14 -12.93
C ALA A 133 -9.19 -23.66 -12.58
N GLN A 134 -9.89 -24.37 -11.68
CA GLN A 134 -11.20 -23.93 -11.21
C GLN A 134 -11.13 -22.63 -10.40
N ALA A 135 -10.09 -22.46 -9.57
CA ALA A 135 -9.87 -21.23 -8.80
C ALA A 135 -9.74 -20.02 -9.73
N TYR A 136 -8.98 -20.12 -10.81
CA TYR A 136 -8.89 -19.06 -11.83
C TYR A 136 -10.22 -18.81 -12.54
N VAL A 137 -10.92 -19.87 -12.97
CA VAL A 137 -12.22 -19.71 -13.65
C VAL A 137 -13.24 -19.04 -12.73
N ASP A 138 -13.24 -19.38 -11.44
CA ASP A 138 -14.15 -18.77 -10.47
C ASP A 138 -13.77 -17.30 -10.19
N ASP A 139 -12.48 -16.99 -10.08
CA ASP A 139 -11.96 -15.62 -9.94
C ASP A 139 -12.34 -14.75 -11.15
N TRP A 140 -12.08 -15.22 -12.38
CA TRP A 140 -12.38 -14.47 -13.61
C TRP A 140 -13.88 -14.23 -13.84
N HIS A 141 -14.74 -14.98 -13.16
CA HIS A 141 -16.20 -14.79 -13.20
C HIS A 141 -16.75 -14.13 -11.93
N ASP A 142 -15.89 -13.54 -11.09
CA ASP A 142 -16.26 -12.93 -9.80
C ASP A 142 -17.06 -13.88 -8.88
N LYS A 143 -16.90 -15.20 -9.05
CA LYS A 143 -17.55 -16.17 -8.20
C LYS A 143 -16.83 -16.24 -6.85
N GLY A 144 -17.53 -15.89 -5.80
CA GLY A 144 -16.97 -15.81 -4.46
C GLY A 144 -16.67 -14.38 -4.01
N ALA A 145 -16.80 -13.38 -4.89
CA ALA A 145 -16.84 -11.98 -4.51
C ALA A 145 -18.13 -11.73 -3.71
N GLY A 146 -18.05 -11.63 -2.40
CA GLY A 146 -19.20 -11.42 -1.50
C GLY A 146 -19.20 -12.31 -0.26
N GLY A 147 -18.05 -12.83 0.13
CA GLY A 147 -17.87 -13.40 1.48
C GLY A 147 -18.18 -12.33 2.55
N PRO A 148 -18.36 -12.75 3.83
CA PRO A 148 -18.59 -11.80 4.91
C PRO A 148 -17.45 -10.78 4.94
N GLU A 149 -17.80 -9.50 5.11
CA GLU A 149 -16.78 -8.46 5.27
C GLU A 149 -15.83 -8.83 6.42
N PRO A 150 -14.51 -8.67 6.22
CA PRO A 150 -13.55 -8.99 7.25
C PRO A 150 -13.76 -8.10 8.49
N LYS A 151 -13.54 -8.66 9.67
CA LYS A 151 -13.66 -7.93 10.92
C LYS A 151 -12.47 -6.99 11.09
N TYR A 152 -12.75 -5.69 11.16
CA TYR A 152 -11.77 -4.66 11.48
C TYR A 152 -11.85 -4.28 12.96
N ARG A 153 -10.69 -3.94 13.55
CA ARG A 153 -10.63 -3.44 14.93
C ARG A 153 -10.56 -1.91 15.00
N GLY A 154 -10.09 -1.25 13.95
CA GLY A 154 -9.94 0.19 13.87
C GLY A 154 -10.68 0.78 12.67
N TYR A 155 -10.13 1.84 12.11
CA TYR A 155 -10.53 2.31 10.80
C TYR A 155 -10.02 1.34 9.72
N PRO A 156 -10.80 1.10 8.64
CA PRO A 156 -10.28 0.39 7.48
C PRO A 156 -9.14 1.20 6.84
N ALA A 157 -8.27 0.52 6.09
CA ALA A 157 -7.27 1.22 5.28
C ALA A 157 -7.95 2.14 4.27
N PRO A 158 -7.36 3.30 3.97
CA PRO A 158 -7.91 4.22 2.99
C PRO A 158 -7.89 3.67 1.57
N GLU A 159 -6.95 2.79 1.24
CA GLU A 159 -6.77 2.18 -0.07
C GLU A 159 -7.88 1.20 -0.42
N SER A 160 -8.02 0.94 -1.72
CA SER A 160 -8.98 -0.02 -2.24
C SER A 160 -8.55 -1.45 -1.90
N ASN A 161 -9.54 -2.29 -1.60
CA ASN A 161 -9.30 -3.73 -1.50
C ASN A 161 -9.23 -4.36 -2.90
N PRO A 162 -8.62 -5.53 -3.06
CA PRO A 162 -8.69 -6.26 -4.32
C PRO A 162 -10.12 -6.31 -4.89
N PRO A 163 -10.29 -6.29 -6.21
CA PRO A 163 -9.25 -6.44 -7.25
C PRO A 163 -8.46 -5.18 -7.55
N PHE A 164 -8.72 -4.06 -6.89
CA PHE A 164 -7.97 -2.83 -7.12
C PHE A 164 -6.63 -2.90 -6.41
N PRO A 165 -5.56 -2.36 -7.02
CA PRO A 165 -4.28 -2.28 -6.37
C PRO A 165 -4.40 -1.44 -5.09
N PHE A 166 -3.69 -1.84 -4.07
CA PHE A 166 -3.47 -1.05 -2.88
C PHE A 166 -2.00 -1.10 -2.54
N THR A 167 -1.47 0.03 -2.16
CA THR A 167 -0.09 0.11 -1.72
C THR A 167 0.05 -0.52 -0.33
N VAL A 168 1.24 -0.90 0.04
CA VAL A 168 1.54 -1.24 1.44
C VAL A 168 1.66 0.02 2.31
N TRP A 169 1.58 1.17 1.68
CA TRP A 169 1.54 2.49 2.32
C TRP A 169 0.28 2.63 3.21
N PRO A 170 0.40 3.34 4.33
CA PRO A 170 1.63 3.98 4.86
C PRO A 170 2.47 3.02 5.70
N TYR A 171 2.35 1.74 5.54
CA TYR A 171 2.77 0.73 6.51
C TYR A 171 4.05 0.01 6.12
N GLY A 172 4.68 0.36 4.99
CA GLY A 172 5.97 -0.16 4.56
C GLY A 172 6.06 -1.69 4.58
N GLY A 173 5.01 -2.38 4.12
CA GLY A 173 4.91 -3.83 4.21
C GLY A 173 4.69 -4.37 5.63
N SER A 174 4.50 -3.52 6.64
CA SER A 174 4.10 -3.94 7.99
C SER A 174 2.62 -4.30 8.04
N PRO A 175 2.20 -5.29 8.85
CA PRO A 175 0.79 -5.56 9.05
C PRO A 175 0.13 -4.34 9.70
N VAL A 176 -1.02 -3.96 9.18
CA VAL A 176 -1.82 -2.87 9.73
C VAL A 176 -2.53 -3.38 10.97
N ILE A 177 -2.26 -2.76 12.10
CA ILE A 177 -2.87 -3.16 13.38
C ILE A 177 -4.39 -3.00 13.29
N GLY A 178 -5.11 -4.09 13.53
CA GLY A 178 -6.57 -4.13 13.51
C GLY A 178 -7.20 -4.35 12.14
N GLN A 179 -6.42 -4.69 11.12
CA GLN A 179 -6.92 -5.05 9.80
C GLN A 179 -6.61 -6.51 9.45
N PRO A 180 -7.55 -7.23 8.84
CA PRO A 180 -7.33 -8.62 8.41
C PRO A 180 -6.52 -8.67 7.12
N ASN A 181 -5.80 -9.78 6.90
CA ASN A 181 -5.33 -10.14 5.58
C ASN A 181 -6.48 -10.79 4.80
N THR A 182 -6.92 -10.16 3.71
CA THR A 182 -8.10 -10.59 2.92
C THR A 182 -7.74 -11.21 1.58
N ASN A 183 -6.48 -11.17 1.17
CA ASN A 183 -6.05 -11.69 -0.12
C ASN A 183 -6.05 -13.22 -0.12
N GLN A 184 -6.76 -13.81 -1.07
CA GLN A 184 -6.83 -15.25 -1.30
C GLN A 184 -6.37 -15.58 -2.73
N PRO A 185 -5.06 -15.76 -2.96
CA PRO A 185 -4.53 -16.08 -4.29
C PRO A 185 -5.10 -17.40 -4.83
N PRO A 186 -5.16 -17.61 -6.16
CA PRO A 186 -5.67 -18.84 -6.76
C PRO A 186 -4.97 -20.11 -6.28
N LEU A 187 -3.64 -20.06 -6.09
CA LEU A 187 -2.86 -21.16 -5.54
C LEU A 187 -3.35 -21.55 -4.14
N MET A 188 -3.53 -20.59 -3.25
CA MET A 188 -4.01 -20.85 -1.89
C MET A 188 -5.45 -21.36 -1.90
N THR A 189 -6.31 -20.82 -2.76
CA THR A 189 -7.67 -21.34 -2.98
C THR A 189 -7.64 -22.80 -3.38
N ALA A 190 -6.74 -23.20 -4.28
CA ALA A 190 -6.59 -24.61 -4.70
C ALA A 190 -6.06 -25.50 -3.57
N LEU A 191 -5.20 -25.01 -2.69
CA LEU A 191 -4.68 -25.72 -1.52
C LEU A 191 -5.75 -25.87 -0.45
N TYR A 192 -6.49 -24.83 -0.12
CA TYR A 192 -7.57 -24.84 0.88
C TYR A 192 -8.73 -25.74 0.48
N ASN A 193 -9.02 -25.86 -0.81
CA ASN A 193 -10.03 -26.77 -1.35
C ASN A 193 -9.51 -28.19 -1.56
N GLY A 194 -8.30 -28.53 -1.10
CA GLY A 194 -7.69 -29.84 -1.23
C GLY A 194 -7.88 -30.75 -0.01
N PRO A 195 -7.39 -32.00 -0.07
CA PRO A 195 -7.52 -33.00 1.00
C PRO A 195 -6.92 -32.57 2.35
N ASN A 196 -5.95 -31.64 2.34
CA ASN A 196 -5.32 -31.06 3.53
C ASN A 196 -5.73 -29.59 3.75
N GLY A 197 -6.85 -29.14 3.19
CA GLY A 197 -7.28 -27.75 3.22
C GLY A 197 -7.39 -27.19 4.64
N GLU A 198 -8.00 -27.91 5.58
CA GLU A 198 -8.11 -27.53 6.98
C GLU A 198 -6.73 -27.32 7.64
N LYS A 199 -5.74 -28.16 7.32
CA LYS A 199 -4.38 -28.02 7.86
C LYS A 199 -3.69 -26.77 7.31
N TRP A 200 -3.88 -26.47 6.02
CA TRP A 200 -3.37 -25.25 5.41
C TRP A 200 -3.98 -24.01 6.07
N GLN A 201 -5.29 -23.98 6.22
CA GLN A 201 -5.98 -22.87 6.90
C GLN A 201 -5.51 -22.72 8.36
N ALA A 202 -5.42 -23.84 9.11
CA ALA A 202 -4.96 -23.82 10.50
C ALA A 202 -3.51 -23.36 10.65
N SER A 203 -2.63 -23.65 9.67
CA SER A 203 -1.24 -23.17 9.68
C SER A 203 -1.12 -21.68 9.45
N ARG A 204 -2.09 -21.07 8.77
CA ARG A 204 -2.07 -19.68 8.30
C ARG A 204 -0.87 -19.36 7.39
N ILE A 205 -0.20 -20.39 6.87
CA ILE A 205 0.88 -20.22 5.90
C ILE A 205 0.26 -19.99 4.53
N GLN A 206 0.73 -18.93 3.86
CA GLN A 206 0.36 -18.59 2.49
C GLN A 206 1.58 -18.70 1.58
N ILE A 207 1.36 -19.25 0.39
CA ILE A 207 2.34 -19.33 -0.69
C ILE A 207 1.66 -18.75 -1.92
N TYR A 208 2.22 -17.70 -2.47
CA TYR A 208 1.66 -17.02 -3.64
C TYR A 208 2.73 -16.17 -4.32
N GLY A 209 2.39 -15.62 -5.46
CA GLY A 209 3.26 -14.73 -6.18
C GLY A 209 2.62 -14.22 -7.46
N TRP A 210 3.45 -13.65 -8.31
CA TRP A 210 3.04 -13.15 -9.61
C TRP A 210 4.18 -13.20 -10.60
N ILE A 211 3.79 -13.10 -11.86
CA ILE A 211 4.68 -12.82 -12.99
C ILE A 211 4.22 -11.49 -13.56
N ASP A 212 5.14 -10.55 -13.67
CA ASP A 212 4.96 -9.23 -14.24
C ASP A 212 5.85 -9.07 -15.47
N THR A 213 5.25 -8.70 -16.59
CA THR A 213 5.95 -8.49 -17.85
C THR A 213 5.56 -7.15 -18.44
N GLY A 214 6.56 -6.30 -18.67
CA GLY A 214 6.40 -4.96 -19.22
C GLY A 214 6.82 -4.84 -20.68
N VAL A 215 6.30 -3.83 -21.30
CA VAL A 215 6.69 -3.39 -22.66
C VAL A 215 6.68 -1.88 -22.71
N ASN A 216 7.69 -1.29 -23.35
CA ASN A 216 7.70 0.15 -23.58
C ASN A 216 8.13 0.51 -24.99
N VAL A 217 7.65 1.69 -25.44
CA VAL A 217 8.11 2.40 -26.63
C VAL A 217 8.52 3.80 -26.19
N SER A 218 9.81 4.10 -26.28
CA SER A 218 10.41 5.32 -25.78
C SER A 218 10.96 6.20 -26.89
N SER A 219 10.90 7.50 -26.67
CA SER A 219 11.61 8.48 -27.50
C SER A 219 13.13 8.46 -27.30
N SER A 220 13.64 7.85 -26.21
CA SER A 220 15.06 7.61 -25.93
C SER A 220 15.54 6.34 -26.62
N ASN A 221 16.75 6.33 -27.17
CA ASN A 221 17.25 5.19 -27.94
C ASN A 221 18.78 5.11 -28.09
N LYS A 222 19.54 5.97 -27.43
CA LYS A 222 21.00 6.04 -27.62
C LYS A 222 21.80 5.00 -26.85
N GLY A 223 21.28 4.50 -25.76
CA GLY A 223 21.99 3.55 -24.89
C GLY A 223 21.08 2.42 -24.43
N HIS A 224 21.69 1.43 -23.81
CA HIS A 224 20.96 0.28 -23.26
C HIS A 224 20.02 0.69 -22.11
N PHE A 225 20.41 1.66 -21.30
CA PHE A 225 19.63 2.21 -20.20
C PHE A 225 19.17 3.65 -20.47
N ALA A 226 18.82 3.96 -21.73
CA ALA A 226 18.59 5.33 -22.15
C ALA A 226 17.29 5.94 -21.64
N ASN A 227 16.41 5.17 -21.01
CA ASN A 227 15.25 5.71 -20.29
C ASN A 227 15.65 6.35 -18.94
N ALA A 228 16.84 6.03 -18.39
CA ALA A 228 17.29 6.69 -17.17
C ALA A 228 17.27 8.23 -17.29
N PRO A 229 16.93 8.97 -16.21
CA PRO A 229 16.78 8.54 -14.82
C PRO A 229 15.43 7.86 -14.48
N ALA A 230 14.50 7.73 -15.41
CA ALA A 230 13.30 6.92 -15.20
C ALA A 230 13.64 5.46 -14.90
N ALA A 231 12.78 4.78 -14.15
CA ALA A 231 13.01 3.43 -13.67
C ALA A 231 11.79 2.53 -13.84
N TYR A 232 11.96 1.23 -13.63
CA TYR A 232 10.99 0.17 -13.85
C TYR A 232 10.59 -0.06 -15.32
N ASP A 233 11.31 0.54 -16.23
CA ASP A 233 11.33 0.37 -17.67
C ASP A 233 12.60 1.03 -18.26
N ILE A 234 13.74 0.78 -17.61
CA ILE A 234 15.00 1.50 -17.86
C ILE A 234 15.57 1.23 -19.27
N VAL A 235 15.26 0.07 -19.86
CA VAL A 235 15.69 -0.29 -21.22
C VAL A 235 14.66 0.22 -22.22
N PRO A 236 15.02 1.14 -23.12
CA PRO A 236 14.06 1.68 -24.08
C PRO A 236 13.68 0.68 -25.15
N ASN A 237 12.42 0.71 -25.58
CA ASN A 237 11.88 -0.09 -26.69
C ASN A 237 12.05 -1.60 -26.49
N ALA A 238 11.81 -2.08 -25.29
CA ALA A 238 12.01 -3.45 -24.86
C ALA A 238 10.71 -4.13 -24.43
N ILE A 239 10.77 -5.45 -24.37
CA ILE A 239 9.84 -6.30 -23.61
C ILE A 239 10.68 -6.97 -22.54
N GLU A 240 10.30 -6.84 -21.30
CA GLU A 240 11.09 -7.30 -20.16
C GLU A 240 10.27 -8.14 -19.19
N LEU A 241 10.95 -8.98 -18.44
CA LEU A 241 10.41 -9.61 -17.25
C LEU A 241 10.75 -8.67 -16.07
N ASP A 242 9.78 -7.96 -15.58
CA ASP A 242 9.96 -6.99 -14.50
C ASP A 242 10.04 -7.71 -13.16
N GLN A 243 9.04 -8.56 -12.85
CA GLN A 243 9.02 -9.34 -11.62
C GLN A 243 8.49 -10.77 -11.85
N ALA A 244 9.26 -11.77 -11.44
CA ALA A 244 8.75 -13.08 -11.06
C ALA A 244 8.91 -13.19 -9.54
N ALA A 245 7.82 -13.03 -8.80
CA ALA A 245 7.81 -12.92 -7.35
C ALA A 245 7.28 -14.17 -6.68
N LEU A 246 7.87 -14.54 -5.54
CA LEU A 246 7.39 -15.61 -4.67
C LEU A 246 7.31 -15.11 -3.23
N TYR A 247 6.16 -15.33 -2.60
CA TYR A 247 5.92 -15.11 -1.18
C TYR A 247 5.70 -16.43 -0.46
N ILE A 248 6.31 -16.55 0.70
CA ILE A 248 6.00 -17.57 1.70
C ILE A 248 5.85 -16.82 3.01
N GLU A 249 4.64 -16.80 3.56
CA GLU A 249 4.38 -16.01 4.75
C GLU A 249 3.35 -16.63 5.70
N ARG A 250 3.40 -16.19 6.93
CA ARG A 250 2.35 -16.29 7.93
C ARG A 250 2.17 -14.90 8.52
N VAL A 251 1.03 -14.27 8.25
CA VAL A 251 0.75 -12.93 8.79
C VAL A 251 0.15 -13.08 10.19
N PRO A 252 0.63 -12.33 11.21
CA PRO A 252 0.03 -12.36 12.52
C PRO A 252 -1.41 -11.81 12.48
N ASP A 253 -2.29 -12.36 13.31
CA ASP A 253 -3.65 -11.84 13.48
C ASP A 253 -3.62 -10.58 14.35
N THR A 254 -3.57 -9.43 13.68
CA THR A 254 -3.56 -8.12 14.34
C THR A 254 -4.96 -7.57 14.65
N VAL A 255 -6.03 -8.29 14.26
CA VAL A 255 -7.42 -7.94 14.59
C VAL A 255 -7.79 -8.38 16.00
N GLN A 256 -7.31 -9.56 16.44
CA GLN A 256 -7.52 -10.06 17.80
C GLN A 256 -6.81 -9.19 18.87
N THR A 257 -7.29 -9.22 20.10
CA THR A 257 -6.80 -8.36 21.20
C THR A 257 -6.39 -9.12 22.45
N ASP A 258 -6.39 -10.44 22.44
CA ASP A 258 -6.33 -11.26 23.66
C ASP A 258 -5.02 -12.04 23.83
N HIS A 259 -4.34 -12.46 22.77
CA HIS A 259 -3.16 -13.29 22.86
C HIS A 259 -1.99 -12.80 21.97
N PHE A 260 -0.78 -13.18 22.37
CA PHE A 260 0.42 -13.01 21.56
C PHE A 260 0.28 -13.82 20.26
N ASP A 261 0.69 -13.21 19.14
CA ASP A 261 0.80 -13.92 17.88
C ASP A 261 2.13 -13.57 17.19
N TRP A 262 2.51 -14.35 16.19
CA TRP A 262 3.73 -14.15 15.45
C TRP A 262 3.53 -14.43 13.97
N GLY A 263 4.42 -13.92 13.16
CA GLY A 263 4.42 -14.14 11.74
C GLY A 263 5.83 -14.13 11.16
N PHE A 264 5.91 -14.39 9.88
CA PHE A 264 7.13 -14.23 9.10
C PHE A 264 6.78 -13.96 7.65
N ARG A 265 7.72 -13.38 6.91
CA ARG A 265 7.64 -13.25 5.46
C ARG A 265 9.00 -13.51 4.84
N LEU A 266 8.98 -14.33 3.79
CA LEU A 266 10.09 -14.54 2.87
C LEU A 266 9.59 -14.18 1.48
N THR A 267 10.23 -13.21 0.84
CA THR A 267 9.88 -12.75 -0.50
C THR A 267 11.13 -12.63 -1.34
N GLY A 268 11.11 -13.26 -2.51
CA GLY A 268 12.13 -13.09 -3.52
C GLY A 268 11.51 -12.64 -4.83
N ILE A 269 12.24 -11.79 -5.55
CA ILE A 269 11.91 -11.42 -6.92
C ILE A 269 13.06 -11.76 -7.86
N TYR A 270 12.70 -12.10 -9.09
CA TYR A 270 13.63 -12.26 -10.20
C TYR A 270 13.09 -11.46 -11.38
N GLY A 271 13.88 -10.58 -11.96
CA GLY A 271 13.46 -9.73 -13.06
C GLY A 271 14.32 -8.48 -13.16
N GLU A 272 13.86 -7.49 -13.92
CA GLU A 272 14.54 -6.19 -14.05
C GLU A 272 14.47 -5.41 -12.74
N ASP A 273 13.34 -5.46 -12.03
CA ASP A 273 13.06 -4.68 -10.84
C ASP A 273 13.92 -5.04 -9.61
N TYR A 274 14.69 -6.14 -9.66
CA TYR A 274 15.68 -6.42 -8.61
C TYR A 274 16.67 -5.26 -8.43
N ARG A 275 16.86 -4.43 -9.47
CA ARG A 275 17.75 -3.27 -9.48
C ARG A 275 17.36 -2.23 -8.45
N TYR A 276 16.06 -2.12 -8.17
CA TYR A 276 15.48 -1.11 -7.28
C TYR A 276 15.27 -1.62 -5.85
N THR A 277 15.50 -2.90 -5.58
CA THR A 277 15.37 -3.49 -4.24
C THR A 277 16.69 -3.96 -3.65
N THR A 278 17.74 -4.02 -4.46
CA THR A 278 19.05 -4.59 -4.07
C THR A 278 19.71 -3.81 -2.95
N SER A 279 19.96 -4.46 -1.81
CA SER A 279 20.80 -3.94 -0.75
C SER A 279 22.27 -4.33 -0.96
N LYS A 280 23.20 -3.40 -0.76
CA LYS A 280 24.63 -3.69 -0.77
C LYS A 280 24.99 -4.74 0.28
N GLY A 281 25.60 -5.83 -0.16
CA GLY A 281 25.91 -6.99 0.67
C GLY A 281 24.93 -8.15 0.57
N VAL A 282 23.77 -7.97 -0.08
CA VAL A 282 22.78 -9.03 -0.35
C VAL A 282 22.66 -9.21 -1.86
N PHE A 283 23.26 -10.27 -2.40
CA PHE A 283 23.30 -10.57 -3.85
C PHE A 283 23.71 -9.40 -4.76
N SER A 284 24.20 -8.30 -4.20
CA SER A 284 24.40 -7.00 -4.85
C SER A 284 25.45 -7.00 -5.97
N ASN A 285 26.29 -8.02 -6.10
CA ASN A 285 27.30 -8.09 -7.17
C ASN A 285 26.68 -8.17 -8.58
N GLN A 286 25.44 -8.66 -8.71
CA GLN A 286 24.71 -8.68 -9.96
C GLN A 286 24.50 -7.25 -10.49
N LEU A 287 24.12 -6.32 -9.61
CA LEU A 287 23.93 -4.91 -9.92
C LEU A 287 25.26 -4.13 -9.84
N LEU A 288 25.87 -4.08 -8.65
CA LEU A 288 26.99 -3.17 -8.37
C LEU A 288 28.31 -3.58 -9.03
N GLY A 289 28.50 -4.88 -9.27
CA GLY A 289 29.72 -5.39 -9.92
C GLY A 289 29.56 -5.64 -11.42
N LYS A 290 28.39 -6.06 -11.87
CA LYS A 290 28.17 -6.51 -13.25
C LYS A 290 27.13 -5.69 -14.02
N ASN A 291 26.38 -4.82 -13.36
CA ASN A 291 25.28 -4.02 -13.91
C ASN A 291 24.33 -4.84 -14.80
N GLN A 292 23.92 -6.02 -14.29
CA GLN A 292 22.99 -6.91 -15.02
C GLN A 292 21.60 -6.27 -15.08
N THR A 293 20.94 -6.36 -16.24
CA THR A 293 19.56 -5.89 -16.41
C THR A 293 18.61 -6.73 -15.55
N THR A 294 18.74 -8.04 -15.60
CA THR A 294 17.89 -8.99 -14.87
C THR A 294 18.69 -9.71 -13.78
N GLY A 295 18.11 -9.86 -12.61
CA GLY A 295 18.76 -10.54 -11.48
C GLY A 295 17.76 -10.98 -10.40
N PHE A 296 18.28 -11.47 -9.30
CA PHE A 296 17.50 -11.96 -8.16
C PHE A 296 17.78 -11.12 -6.92
N ASP A 297 16.71 -10.79 -6.16
CA ASP A 297 16.81 -10.18 -4.84
C ASP A 297 15.85 -10.82 -3.83
N PRO A 298 16.31 -11.24 -2.62
CA PRO A 298 15.45 -11.64 -1.52
C PRO A 298 14.91 -10.41 -0.78
N VAL A 299 13.97 -9.70 -1.37
CA VAL A 299 13.48 -8.36 -0.98
C VAL A 299 13.10 -8.27 0.49
N MET A 300 12.38 -9.28 1.01
CA MET A 300 11.94 -9.32 2.40
C MET A 300 12.28 -10.65 3.05
N ALA A 301 12.84 -10.59 4.25
CA ALA A 301 13.14 -11.74 5.09
C ALA A 301 13.05 -11.31 6.55
N TYR A 302 11.89 -11.48 7.18
CA TYR A 302 11.65 -11.00 8.53
C TYR A 302 10.69 -11.87 9.34
N VAL A 303 10.72 -11.64 10.65
CA VAL A 303 9.75 -12.18 11.63
C VAL A 303 8.96 -11.02 12.23
N ASP A 304 7.66 -11.20 12.40
CA ASP A 304 6.75 -10.29 13.09
C ASP A 304 6.32 -10.90 14.44
N LEU A 305 6.35 -10.09 15.49
CA LEU A 305 5.92 -10.44 16.83
C LEU A 305 4.81 -9.48 17.26
N TYR A 306 3.59 -9.98 17.41
CA TYR A 306 2.43 -9.15 17.72
C TYR A 306 2.06 -9.24 19.20
N PHE A 307 1.98 -8.08 19.85
CA PHE A 307 1.67 -7.88 21.26
C PHE A 307 0.36 -7.08 21.40
N PRO A 308 -0.81 -7.73 21.51
CA PRO A 308 -2.11 -7.04 21.53
C PRO A 308 -2.34 -6.17 22.77
N LYS A 309 -1.62 -6.44 23.87
CA LYS A 309 -1.76 -5.74 25.17
C LYS A 309 -0.88 -4.50 25.29
N VAL A 310 0.01 -4.22 24.34
CA VAL A 310 0.84 -3.01 24.34
C VAL A 310 0.07 -1.92 23.61
N ALA A 311 -0.32 -0.86 24.31
CA ALA A 311 -1.25 0.16 23.83
C ALA A 311 -2.53 -0.46 23.23
N ASN A 312 -2.87 -0.16 21.98
CA ASN A 312 -3.96 -0.80 21.24
C ASN A 312 -3.46 -1.88 20.26
N GLY A 313 -2.31 -2.45 20.50
CA GLY A 313 -1.59 -3.43 19.71
C GLY A 313 -0.25 -2.90 19.23
N MET A 314 0.77 -3.75 19.31
CA MET A 314 2.11 -3.46 18.82
C MET A 314 2.62 -4.65 18.01
N ASN A 315 3.12 -4.40 16.81
CA ASN A 315 3.86 -5.38 16.02
C ASN A 315 5.34 -5.00 15.98
N VAL A 316 6.21 -5.94 16.29
CA VAL A 316 7.66 -5.76 16.20
C VAL A 316 8.18 -6.63 15.07
N ARG A 317 8.73 -6.00 14.03
CA ARG A 317 9.35 -6.65 12.88
C ARG A 317 10.86 -6.69 13.06
N ILE A 318 11.46 -7.83 12.75
CA ILE A 318 12.90 -8.04 12.86
C ILE A 318 13.39 -8.72 11.58
N GLY A 319 14.30 -8.10 10.87
CA GLY A 319 14.89 -8.63 9.64
C GLY A 319 15.05 -7.60 8.54
N ARG A 320 15.00 -8.05 7.27
CA ARG A 320 15.01 -7.19 6.09
C ARG A 320 13.58 -6.92 5.63
N TYR A 321 13.23 -5.67 5.50
CA TYR A 321 11.89 -5.20 5.12
C TYR A 321 11.97 -3.99 4.20
N VAL A 322 10.88 -3.69 3.48
CA VAL A 322 10.76 -2.47 2.66
C VAL A 322 10.69 -1.24 3.55
N SER A 323 11.18 -0.11 3.07
CA SER A 323 11.12 1.19 3.74
C SER A 323 9.69 1.53 4.17
N LEU A 324 9.55 2.32 5.22
CA LEU A 324 8.23 2.57 5.84
C LEU A 324 7.40 3.64 5.12
N PRO A 325 7.96 4.83 4.78
CA PRO A 325 7.18 5.83 4.04
C PRO A 325 6.96 5.38 2.60
N ASP A 326 6.23 6.08 1.83
CA ASP A 326 5.95 5.98 0.40
C ASP A 326 4.52 5.58 0.06
N ILE A 327 3.98 6.25 -0.95
CA ILE A 327 2.69 5.90 -1.56
C ILE A 327 2.83 4.94 -2.74
N GLU A 328 4.04 4.77 -3.26
CA GLU A 328 4.38 3.73 -4.24
C GLU A 328 5.07 2.56 -3.52
N ALA A 329 5.15 1.41 -4.15
CA ALA A 329 5.73 0.21 -3.58
C ALA A 329 6.66 -0.50 -4.58
N GLN A 330 7.70 -1.16 -4.07
CA GLN A 330 8.65 -1.94 -4.88
C GLN A 330 8.00 -3.11 -5.60
N LEU A 331 6.84 -3.54 -5.13
CA LEU A 331 6.18 -4.74 -5.61
C LEU A 331 5.02 -4.35 -6.50
N ALA A 332 5.12 -4.72 -7.76
CA ALA A 332 4.27 -4.28 -8.85
C ALA A 332 2.76 -4.27 -8.55
N PRO A 333 2.18 -5.30 -7.90
CA PRO A 333 0.74 -5.33 -7.65
C PRO A 333 0.22 -4.25 -6.71
N ASN A 334 1.09 -3.65 -5.92
CA ASN A 334 0.72 -2.65 -4.91
C ASN A 334 0.72 -1.22 -5.47
N ASN A 335 0.81 -1.06 -6.78
CA ASN A 335 0.82 0.23 -7.46
C ASN A 335 -0.33 0.35 -8.44
N TYR A 336 -0.81 1.59 -8.63
CA TYR A 336 -1.82 1.93 -9.64
C TYR A 336 -1.23 2.10 -11.05
N THR A 337 0.09 2.10 -11.16
CA THR A 337 0.81 2.38 -12.41
C THR A 337 1.90 1.34 -12.63
N PHE A 338 2.27 1.12 -13.87
CA PHE A 338 3.41 0.28 -14.21
C PHE A 338 4.72 0.97 -13.77
N SER A 339 4.95 2.18 -14.28
CA SER A 339 6.14 2.94 -13.92
C SER A 339 6.03 3.59 -12.53
N HIS A 340 7.18 3.98 -11.99
CA HIS A 340 7.30 4.68 -10.72
C HIS A 340 7.82 6.10 -10.92
N SER A 341 7.53 6.98 -9.97
CA SER A 341 8.03 8.35 -9.93
C SER A 341 9.52 8.41 -9.64
N LEU A 342 10.20 9.50 -10.02
CA LEU A 342 11.57 9.75 -9.58
C LEU A 342 11.65 9.95 -8.06
N LEU A 343 10.58 10.49 -7.46
CA LEU A 343 10.46 10.62 -6.01
C LEU A 343 10.68 9.26 -5.35
N TYR A 344 10.02 8.22 -5.81
CA TYR A 344 10.11 6.87 -5.29
C TYR A 344 11.44 6.19 -5.64
N VAL A 345 11.90 6.36 -6.89
CA VAL A 345 13.10 5.70 -7.39
C VAL A 345 14.38 6.10 -6.65
N TYR A 346 14.42 7.34 -6.13
CA TYR A 346 15.62 7.90 -5.52
C TYR A 346 15.57 8.02 -4.01
N ASP A 347 14.63 7.36 -3.38
CA ASP A 347 14.54 7.27 -1.93
C ASP A 347 15.13 5.95 -1.36
N CYS A 348 14.70 5.54 -0.18
CA CYS A 348 15.15 4.36 0.55
C CYS A 348 14.25 3.17 0.29
N TYR A 349 14.74 2.12 -0.37
CA TYR A 349 13.91 0.95 -0.71
C TYR A 349 13.78 -0.07 0.41
N THR A 350 14.91 -0.47 1.01
CA THR A 350 14.94 -1.55 2.00
C THR A 350 15.74 -1.16 3.23
N GLN A 351 15.37 -1.77 4.35
CA GLN A 351 16.08 -1.64 5.62
C GLN A 351 16.29 -3.01 6.26
N GLU A 352 17.42 -3.17 6.93
CA GLU A 352 17.70 -4.33 7.77
C GLU A 352 17.81 -3.90 9.22
N GLY A 353 16.89 -4.41 10.06
CA GLY A 353 16.86 -3.95 11.46
C GLY A 353 15.64 -4.41 12.22
N ILE A 354 15.18 -3.56 13.14
CA ILE A 354 14.04 -3.78 14.00
C ILE A 354 13.11 -2.56 13.87
N VAL A 355 11.83 -2.77 13.64
CA VAL A 355 10.82 -1.72 13.69
C VAL A 355 9.61 -2.16 14.49
N ALA A 356 9.14 -1.30 15.40
CA ALA A 356 7.92 -1.46 16.15
C ALA A 356 6.83 -0.54 15.57
N THR A 357 5.71 -1.13 15.16
CA THR A 357 4.48 -0.43 14.76
C THR A 357 3.50 -0.54 15.91
N THR A 358 3.10 0.59 16.50
CA THR A 358 2.26 0.64 17.69
C THR A 358 1.00 1.44 17.45
N GLN A 359 -0.16 0.82 17.60
CA GLN A 359 -1.46 1.50 17.55
C GLN A 359 -1.69 2.22 18.88
N LEU A 360 -1.53 3.54 18.92
CA LEU A 360 -1.69 4.35 20.13
C LEU A 360 -3.17 4.57 20.48
N SER A 361 -3.99 4.79 19.47
CA SER A 361 -5.44 4.97 19.58
C SER A 361 -6.11 4.57 18.25
N LYS A 362 -7.42 4.73 18.13
CA LYS A 362 -8.16 4.40 16.91
C LYS A 362 -7.59 5.10 15.66
N GLY A 363 -7.16 6.37 15.79
CA GLY A 363 -6.64 7.14 14.65
C GLY A 363 -5.12 7.36 14.67
N TRP A 364 -4.41 7.06 15.75
CA TRP A 364 -2.98 7.34 15.88
C TRP A 364 -2.15 6.06 15.88
N MET A 365 -1.15 6.00 15.02
CA MET A 365 -0.16 4.92 14.96
C MET A 365 1.26 5.52 14.95
N LEU A 366 2.13 4.93 15.75
CA LEU A 366 3.55 5.30 15.84
C LEU A 366 4.40 4.14 15.34
N GLN A 367 5.39 4.44 14.50
CA GLN A 367 6.44 3.49 14.14
C GLN A 367 7.79 4.02 14.61
N THR A 368 8.57 3.16 15.22
CA THR A 368 9.93 3.46 15.68
C THR A 368 10.86 2.32 15.29
N GLY A 369 12.00 2.65 14.68
CA GLY A 369 12.92 1.65 14.16
C GLY A 369 14.38 1.98 14.37
N LEU A 370 15.18 0.92 14.34
CA LEU A 370 16.65 0.96 14.27
C LEU A 370 17.10 0.00 13.17
N SER A 371 17.91 0.48 12.24
CA SER A 371 18.37 -0.30 11.09
C SER A 371 19.83 -0.04 10.77
N ALA A 372 20.35 -0.77 9.79
CA ALA A 372 21.67 -0.54 9.22
C ALA A 372 21.73 0.63 8.20
N GLY A 373 20.62 1.32 7.98
CA GLY A 373 20.49 2.37 6.96
C GLY A 373 19.72 1.89 5.72
N CYS A 374 19.72 2.72 4.68
CA CYS A 374 19.06 2.42 3.41
C CYS A 374 19.92 1.47 2.58
N ASP A 375 19.31 0.42 2.09
CA ASP A 375 19.86 -0.50 1.08
C ASP A 375 21.27 -1.02 1.40
N ALA A 376 21.56 -1.22 2.68
CA ALA A 376 22.83 -1.73 3.16
C ALA A 376 22.62 -2.84 4.19
N ALA A 377 23.28 -3.98 3.98
CA ALA A 377 23.25 -5.09 4.92
C ALA A 377 24.03 -4.79 6.19
N ILE A 378 23.57 -5.29 7.34
CA ILE A 378 24.19 -5.06 8.66
C ILE A 378 25.64 -5.53 8.76
N TRP A 379 26.09 -6.44 7.89
CA TRP A 379 27.45 -6.97 7.85
C TRP A 379 28.38 -6.25 6.88
N THR A 380 27.90 -5.21 6.19
CA THR A 380 28.73 -4.39 5.29
C THR A 380 29.35 -3.21 6.03
N GLN A 381 30.43 -2.65 5.47
CA GLN A 381 31.04 -1.43 6.00
C GLN A 381 30.14 -0.19 5.79
N ASP A 382 29.20 -0.26 4.86
CA ASP A 382 28.24 0.79 4.55
C ASP A 382 27.05 0.77 5.49
N GLY A 383 26.80 -0.33 6.20
CA GLY A 383 25.80 -0.40 7.25
C GLY A 383 26.07 0.63 8.35
N LYS A 384 25.19 1.61 8.50
CA LYS A 384 25.27 2.67 9.51
C LYS A 384 24.08 2.58 10.45
N ALA A 385 24.35 2.57 11.75
CA ALA A 385 23.27 2.60 12.74
C ALA A 385 22.37 3.82 12.49
N THR A 386 21.10 3.57 12.27
CA THR A 386 20.15 4.53 11.72
C THR A 386 18.82 4.42 12.46
N GLY A 387 18.22 5.56 12.79
CA GLY A 387 16.94 5.64 13.45
C GLY A 387 15.80 6.01 12.48
N THR A 388 14.62 5.49 12.75
CA THR A 388 13.39 5.84 12.03
C THR A 388 12.28 6.13 13.04
N VAL A 389 11.54 7.22 12.84
CA VAL A 389 10.35 7.57 13.61
C VAL A 389 9.29 8.08 12.66
N CYS A 390 8.13 7.42 12.62
CA CYS A 390 7.01 7.82 11.79
C CYS A 390 5.73 7.90 12.63
N LEU A 391 4.91 8.88 12.33
CA LEU A 391 3.62 9.11 12.98
C LEU A 391 2.51 9.19 11.93
N ASN A 392 1.51 8.33 12.09
CA ASN A 392 0.33 8.28 11.25
C ASN A 392 -0.89 8.77 12.01
N TYR A 393 -1.72 9.58 11.36
CA TYR A 393 -3.02 10.00 11.86
C TYR A 393 -4.10 9.76 10.82
N THR A 394 -5.06 8.91 11.14
CA THR A 394 -6.18 8.54 10.28
C THR A 394 -7.48 9.05 10.91
N TRP A 395 -8.38 9.63 10.08
CA TRP A 395 -9.68 10.13 10.52
C TRP A 395 -10.75 9.91 9.44
N ARG A 396 -11.97 10.42 9.65
CA ARG A 396 -13.12 10.23 8.75
C ARG A 396 -13.36 8.76 8.38
N LEU A 397 -13.32 7.87 9.40
CA LEU A 397 -13.51 6.42 9.22
C LEU A 397 -12.50 5.78 8.24
N GLY A 398 -11.28 6.28 8.19
CA GLY A 398 -10.23 5.78 7.30
C GLY A 398 -10.17 6.45 5.93
N GLN A 399 -10.96 7.48 5.69
CA GLN A 399 -10.96 8.18 4.39
C GLN A 399 -9.82 9.19 4.24
N ASP A 400 -9.22 9.59 5.33
CA ASP A 400 -8.09 10.51 5.33
C ASP A 400 -6.97 9.98 6.22
N THR A 401 -5.75 10.11 5.74
CA THR A 401 -4.55 9.75 6.52
C THR A 401 -3.45 10.77 6.24
N ILE A 402 -2.82 11.28 7.30
CA ILE A 402 -1.55 11.99 7.20
C ILE A 402 -0.47 11.11 7.84
N TYR A 403 0.64 10.96 7.15
CA TYR A 403 1.78 10.19 7.61
C TYR A 403 3.05 11.03 7.49
N ALA A 404 3.70 11.29 8.62
CA ALA A 404 4.94 12.04 8.69
C ALA A 404 6.05 11.11 9.20
N CYS A 405 7.19 11.11 8.52
CA CYS A 405 8.29 10.20 8.83
C CYS A 405 9.65 10.89 8.78
N ALA A 406 10.44 10.68 9.83
CA ALA A 406 11.88 10.91 9.81
C ALA A 406 12.52 9.53 9.62
N ASN A 407 12.96 9.24 8.39
CA ASN A 407 13.45 7.93 7.98
C ASN A 407 14.96 7.95 7.78
N SER A 408 15.62 6.86 8.18
CA SER A 408 17.04 6.65 7.98
C SER A 408 17.93 7.76 8.57
N ILE A 409 17.55 8.24 9.76
CA ILE A 409 18.23 9.36 10.41
C ILE A 409 19.52 8.90 11.12
N ASN A 410 20.64 9.43 10.65
CA ASN A 410 21.96 9.25 11.27
C ASN A 410 22.86 10.49 11.05
N SER A 411 24.17 10.32 10.95
CA SER A 411 25.09 11.44 10.66
C SER A 411 24.89 12.04 9.26
N GLY A 412 24.26 11.30 8.34
CA GLY A 412 24.10 11.68 6.93
C GLY A 412 25.41 11.80 6.16
N LYS A 413 26.53 11.21 6.65
CA LYS A 413 27.79 11.22 5.94
C LYS A 413 27.73 10.28 4.76
N TYR A 414 28.30 10.71 3.65
CA TYR A 414 28.39 9.97 2.40
C TYR A 414 28.86 8.53 2.60
N ALA A 415 28.07 7.62 2.11
CA ALA A 415 28.30 6.19 1.94
C ALA A 415 27.30 5.68 0.92
N TYR A 416 27.29 4.38 0.61
CA TYR A 416 26.26 3.81 -0.25
C TYR A 416 24.86 4.05 0.35
N ASN A 417 24.02 4.84 -0.34
CA ASN A 417 22.64 5.19 0.06
C ASN A 417 22.47 5.64 1.52
N ASN A 418 23.46 6.26 2.14
CA ASN A 418 23.37 6.71 3.53
C ASN A 418 22.65 8.07 3.66
N MET A 419 21.48 8.18 3.03
CA MET A 419 20.66 9.38 3.09
C MET A 419 19.88 9.47 4.40
N SER A 420 19.64 10.69 4.84
CA SER A 420 18.65 11.01 5.89
C SER A 420 17.48 11.74 5.26
N ALA A 421 16.27 11.25 5.47
CA ALA A 421 15.08 11.72 4.78
C ALA A 421 13.91 12.05 5.71
N TYR A 422 13.11 13.03 5.32
CA TYR A 422 11.89 13.45 5.99
C TYR A 422 10.74 13.45 5.01
N TYR A 423 9.69 12.72 5.32
CA TYR A 423 8.53 12.48 4.47
C TYR A 423 7.28 13.09 5.06
N LEU A 424 6.41 13.53 4.21
CA LEU A 424 5.04 13.91 4.54
C LEU A 424 4.12 13.39 3.44
N THR A 425 3.18 12.54 3.82
CA THR A 425 2.23 11.93 2.91
C THR A 425 0.82 12.24 3.36
N TRP A 426 -0.07 12.50 2.43
CA TRP A 426 -1.50 12.68 2.66
C TRP A 426 -2.30 11.84 1.68
N TYR A 427 -3.06 10.92 2.21
CA TYR A 427 -4.07 10.18 1.48
C TYR A 427 -5.45 10.77 1.76
N HIS A 428 -6.23 11.02 0.71
CA HIS A 428 -7.56 11.61 0.79
C HIS A 428 -8.57 10.89 -0.11
N LYS A 429 -9.50 10.15 0.48
CA LYS A 429 -10.60 9.51 -0.22
C LYS A 429 -11.82 10.43 -0.25
N ILE A 430 -12.09 11.07 -1.39
CA ILE A 430 -13.25 11.96 -1.55
C ILE A 430 -14.56 11.15 -1.44
N ASN A 431 -14.61 10.01 -2.13
CA ASN A 431 -15.74 9.08 -2.14
C ASN A 431 -15.27 7.70 -2.63
N LYS A 432 -16.19 6.76 -2.82
CA LYS A 432 -15.87 5.39 -3.26
C LYS A 432 -15.17 5.30 -4.62
N ASN A 433 -15.22 6.34 -5.44
CA ASN A 433 -14.68 6.33 -6.80
C ASN A 433 -13.49 7.27 -7.00
N TRP A 434 -13.25 8.22 -6.10
CA TRP A 434 -12.20 9.23 -6.24
C TRP A 434 -11.35 9.32 -5.00
N HIS A 435 -10.03 9.30 -5.18
CA HIS A 435 -9.07 9.59 -4.14
C HIS A 435 -7.84 10.32 -4.69
N PHE A 436 -7.10 10.92 -3.78
CA PHE A 436 -5.84 11.60 -4.01
C PHE A 436 -4.79 11.05 -3.07
N ASP A 437 -3.58 10.90 -3.59
CA ASP A 437 -2.40 10.65 -2.79
C ASP A 437 -1.39 11.75 -3.07
N THR A 438 -0.84 12.32 -2.03
CA THR A 438 0.21 13.33 -2.13
C THR A 438 1.35 12.94 -1.22
N GLU A 439 2.54 12.89 -1.77
CA GLU A 439 3.76 12.69 -1.01
C GLU A 439 4.77 13.76 -1.31
N SER A 440 5.54 14.12 -0.31
CA SER A 440 6.72 14.95 -0.47
C SER A 440 7.81 14.49 0.50
N TRP A 441 9.04 14.56 0.04
CA TRP A 441 10.16 14.35 0.92
C TRP A 441 11.27 15.38 0.69
N TYR A 442 12.10 15.53 1.73
CA TYR A 442 13.38 16.20 1.70
C TYR A 442 14.43 15.23 2.22
N GLN A 443 15.45 14.95 1.43
CA GLN A 443 16.54 14.07 1.82
C GLN A 443 17.90 14.71 1.53
N TYR A 444 18.95 14.15 2.15
CA TYR A 444 20.30 14.67 1.97
C TYR A 444 21.38 13.68 2.36
N GLU A 445 22.54 13.86 1.75
CA GLU A 445 23.83 13.35 2.23
C GLU A 445 24.82 14.48 2.45
N ARG A 446 25.81 14.24 3.33
CA ARG A 446 26.88 15.20 3.68
C ARG A 446 28.21 14.66 3.24
N ASP A 447 29.15 15.58 2.97
CA ASP A 447 30.52 15.22 2.56
C ASP A 447 30.54 14.40 1.26
N VAL A 448 29.57 14.55 0.37
CA VAL A 448 29.50 13.84 -0.90
C VAL A 448 30.66 14.27 -1.80
N PRO A 449 31.48 13.33 -2.33
CA PRO A 449 32.59 13.65 -3.22
C PRO A 449 32.14 14.43 -4.46
N SER A 450 32.93 15.43 -4.85
CA SER A 450 32.69 16.17 -6.09
C SER A 450 33.02 15.32 -7.31
N ILE A 451 32.15 15.30 -8.32
CA ILE A 451 32.46 14.69 -9.62
C ILE A 451 33.63 15.41 -10.35
N PHE A 452 33.95 16.65 -9.94
CA PHE A 452 35.07 17.43 -10.45
C PHE A 452 36.33 17.32 -9.55
N GLY A 453 36.24 16.54 -8.47
CA GLY A 453 37.30 16.36 -7.48
C GLY A 453 38.17 15.15 -7.74
N THR A 454 39.01 14.85 -6.75
CA THR A 454 39.93 13.70 -6.77
C THR A 454 39.55 12.62 -5.75
N LEU A 455 38.56 12.88 -4.91
CA LEU A 455 38.08 11.91 -3.93
C LEU A 455 37.33 10.76 -4.64
N PRO A 456 37.50 9.52 -4.21
CA PRO A 456 36.80 8.41 -4.81
C PRO A 456 35.29 8.50 -4.52
N VAL A 457 34.49 8.15 -5.51
CA VAL A 457 33.04 7.92 -5.38
C VAL A 457 32.84 6.45 -4.99
N GLU A 458 31.92 6.21 -4.06
CA GLU A 458 31.58 4.86 -3.60
C GLU A 458 30.97 4.04 -4.74
N ASN A 459 31.29 2.74 -4.81
CA ASN A 459 30.76 1.87 -5.83
C ASN A 459 29.23 1.71 -5.69
N GLY A 460 28.52 2.03 -6.76
CA GLY A 460 27.04 2.01 -6.81
C GLY A 460 26.36 3.27 -6.27
N ALA A 461 27.14 4.33 -5.92
CA ALA A 461 26.61 5.64 -5.57
C ALA A 461 27.16 6.69 -6.55
N ASN A 462 26.52 7.86 -6.60
CA ASN A 462 26.98 8.98 -7.42
C ASN A 462 27.75 10.00 -6.58
N GLY A 463 28.64 10.77 -7.24
CA GLY A 463 29.19 11.99 -6.69
C GLY A 463 28.26 13.18 -6.92
N ALA A 464 28.60 14.34 -6.32
CA ALA A 464 27.79 15.55 -6.43
C ALA A 464 28.47 16.62 -7.31
N TRP A 465 27.66 17.47 -7.93
CA TRP A 465 28.09 18.69 -8.63
C TRP A 465 28.40 19.78 -7.58
N CYS A 466 29.57 19.65 -6.94
CA CYS A 466 29.97 20.61 -5.92
C CYS A 466 30.44 21.95 -6.52
N PRO A 467 30.42 23.05 -5.74
CA PRO A 467 31.02 24.31 -6.16
C PRO A 467 32.47 24.17 -6.59
N THR A 468 32.91 25.03 -7.51
CA THR A 468 34.28 25.00 -8.05
C THR A 468 35.33 25.07 -6.93
N GLY A 469 36.25 24.12 -6.93
CA GLY A 469 37.35 24.01 -5.95
C GLY A 469 37.00 23.22 -4.69
N GLU A 470 35.74 22.85 -4.48
CA GLU A 470 35.35 21.98 -3.37
C GLU A 470 35.53 20.50 -3.74
N GLN A 471 36.17 19.74 -2.89
CA GLN A 471 36.37 18.31 -3.07
C GLN A 471 35.16 17.49 -2.65
N LYS A 472 34.30 18.05 -1.81
CA LYS A 472 33.06 17.47 -1.29
C LYS A 472 32.08 18.55 -0.89
N CYS A 473 30.79 18.23 -0.92
CA CYS A 473 29.76 19.18 -0.53
C CYS A 473 28.55 18.47 0.12
N PHE A 474 27.63 19.28 0.62
CA PHE A 474 26.30 18.88 1.05
C PHE A 474 25.40 18.72 -0.18
N ALA A 475 24.80 17.56 -0.33
CA ALA A 475 23.90 17.23 -1.43
C ALA A 475 22.48 17.02 -0.91
N PRO A 476 21.64 18.05 -0.92
CA PRO A 476 20.21 17.97 -0.63
C PRO A 476 19.40 17.78 -1.91
N GLU A 477 18.23 17.21 -1.75
CA GLU A 477 17.22 17.05 -2.79
C GLU A 477 15.82 17.05 -2.19
N TRP A 478 14.82 17.33 -2.98
CA TRP A 478 13.42 17.28 -2.55
C TRP A 478 12.49 16.97 -3.72
N ALA A 479 11.37 16.37 -3.41
CA ALA A 479 10.37 16.01 -4.40
C ALA A 479 8.94 16.19 -3.87
N VAL A 480 8.00 16.29 -4.80
CA VAL A 480 6.56 16.27 -4.54
C VAL A 480 5.90 15.43 -5.61
N LEU A 481 5.08 14.50 -5.19
CA LEU A 481 4.32 13.57 -6.02
C LEU A 481 2.83 13.71 -5.71
N ASN A 482 1.99 13.68 -6.75
CA ASN A 482 0.55 13.62 -6.59
C ASN A 482 -0.04 12.56 -7.51
N TYR A 483 -0.97 11.79 -6.95
CA TYR A 483 -1.88 10.94 -7.69
C TYR A 483 -3.31 11.46 -7.61
N VAL A 484 -4.03 11.34 -8.70
CA VAL A 484 -5.49 11.49 -8.76
C VAL A 484 -6.04 10.23 -9.39
N GLU A 485 -6.89 9.53 -8.68
CA GLU A 485 -7.35 8.22 -9.10
C GLU A 485 -8.87 8.17 -9.16
N ARG A 486 -9.36 7.55 -10.22
CA ARG A 486 -10.77 7.35 -10.44
C ARG A 486 -11.08 5.91 -10.78
N GLN A 487 -11.89 5.29 -9.94
CA GLN A 487 -12.43 3.96 -10.17
C GLN A 487 -13.70 4.01 -11.04
N PHE A 488 -13.77 3.14 -12.04
CA PHE A 488 -14.92 2.94 -12.93
C PHE A 488 -15.44 1.51 -12.79
N GLY A 489 -16.57 1.33 -12.13
CA GLY A 489 -17.09 -0.03 -11.90
C GLY A 489 -16.22 -0.83 -10.93
N LYS A 490 -16.06 -2.12 -11.20
CA LYS A 490 -15.31 -3.06 -10.34
C LYS A 490 -13.85 -3.25 -10.75
N HIS A 491 -13.58 -3.13 -12.05
CA HIS A 491 -12.36 -3.67 -12.64
C HIS A 491 -11.46 -2.60 -13.26
N ASP A 492 -11.91 -1.35 -13.34
CA ASP A 492 -11.21 -0.31 -14.06
C ASP A 492 -10.86 0.86 -13.14
N THR A 493 -9.62 1.29 -13.18
CA THR A 493 -9.12 2.50 -12.51
C THR A 493 -8.31 3.33 -13.50
N LEU A 494 -8.56 4.63 -13.53
CA LEU A 494 -7.75 5.61 -14.23
C LEU A 494 -6.92 6.38 -13.20
N SER A 495 -5.62 6.42 -13.39
CA SER A 495 -4.68 7.13 -12.54
C SER A 495 -4.00 8.23 -13.33
N PHE A 496 -3.92 9.41 -12.73
CA PHE A 496 -3.10 10.51 -13.21
C PHE A 496 -2.03 10.79 -12.16
N ARG A 497 -0.75 10.71 -12.56
CA ARG A 497 0.41 11.03 -11.72
C ARG A 497 1.07 12.28 -12.23
N THR A 498 1.50 13.14 -11.32
CA THR A 498 2.36 14.28 -11.61
C THR A 498 3.37 14.45 -10.49
N GLU A 499 4.62 14.69 -10.87
CA GLU A 499 5.69 14.94 -9.91
C GLU A 499 6.55 16.14 -10.28
N TYR A 500 7.23 16.65 -9.24
CA TYR A 500 8.36 17.55 -9.36
C TYR A 500 9.50 17.04 -8.48
N PHE A 501 10.68 16.92 -9.06
CA PHE A 501 11.89 16.46 -8.37
C PHE A 501 13.04 17.44 -8.64
N ASP A 502 13.75 17.88 -7.59
CA ASP A 502 14.89 18.77 -7.66
C ASP A 502 16.14 18.07 -7.12
N ASP A 503 16.95 17.55 -8.01
CA ASP A 503 18.27 17.01 -7.69
C ASP A 503 19.30 18.15 -7.68
N ILE A 504 19.33 18.88 -6.56
CA ILE A 504 20.07 20.15 -6.39
C ILE A 504 21.55 20.01 -6.69
N LYS A 505 22.11 18.82 -6.49
CA LYS A 505 23.52 18.54 -6.71
C LYS A 505 23.77 17.39 -7.70
N GLY A 506 22.74 16.89 -8.36
CA GLY A 506 22.86 15.78 -9.30
C GLY A 506 23.38 14.49 -8.68
N GLN A 507 23.23 14.34 -7.37
CA GLN A 507 23.80 13.20 -6.66
C GLN A 507 22.99 11.93 -6.87
N ARG A 508 21.67 12.06 -7.06
CA ARG A 508 20.80 10.89 -7.26
C ARG A 508 20.73 10.48 -8.73
N THR A 509 20.40 11.42 -9.61
CA THR A 509 20.23 11.13 -11.05
C THR A 509 21.53 11.19 -11.86
N GLY A 510 22.60 11.75 -11.32
CA GLY A 510 23.83 12.07 -12.04
C GLY A 510 23.79 13.44 -12.72
N PHE A 511 22.62 14.12 -12.77
CA PHE A 511 22.42 15.37 -13.47
C PHE A 511 21.91 16.47 -12.51
N GLN A 512 22.63 17.56 -12.39
CA GLN A 512 22.22 18.71 -11.60
C GLN A 512 21.08 19.44 -12.30
N THR A 513 19.84 19.01 -12.11
CA THR A 513 18.67 19.57 -12.78
C THR A 513 17.39 19.35 -11.97
N LYS A 514 16.30 19.88 -12.47
CA LYS A 514 14.94 19.71 -11.96
C LYS A 514 14.12 18.95 -12.98
N TYR A 515 13.22 18.12 -12.48
CA TYR A 515 12.39 17.27 -13.31
C TYR A 515 10.91 17.51 -13.05
N THR A 516 10.11 17.34 -14.07
CA THR A 516 8.68 17.12 -13.94
C THR A 516 8.26 15.90 -14.74
N GLU A 517 7.29 15.20 -14.24
CA GLU A 517 6.62 14.11 -14.94
C GLU A 517 5.10 14.34 -14.93
N HIS A 518 4.47 13.91 -16.02
CA HIS A 518 3.01 13.79 -16.13
C HIS A 518 2.68 12.46 -16.79
N MET A 519 1.85 11.66 -16.15
CA MET A 519 1.52 10.32 -16.62
C MET A 519 0.04 10.05 -16.44
N VAL A 520 -0.52 9.28 -17.37
CA VAL A 520 -1.87 8.70 -17.30
C VAL A 520 -1.75 7.21 -17.47
N SER A 521 -2.34 6.44 -16.56
CA SER A 521 -2.43 4.99 -16.61
C SER A 521 -3.88 4.53 -16.48
N TRP A 522 -4.21 3.41 -17.13
CA TRP A 522 -5.48 2.73 -16.97
C TRP A 522 -5.25 1.29 -16.51
N ASN A 523 -5.82 0.93 -15.36
CA ASN A 523 -5.76 -0.44 -14.85
C ASN A 523 -7.04 -1.17 -15.20
N HIS A 524 -6.90 -2.33 -15.82
CA HIS A 524 -8.00 -3.23 -16.12
C HIS A 524 -7.77 -4.60 -15.50
N TRP A 525 -8.67 -5.00 -14.59
CA TRP A 525 -8.60 -6.26 -13.88
C TRP A 525 -9.52 -7.34 -14.49
N ILE A 526 -9.01 -8.57 -14.58
CA ILE A 526 -9.79 -9.77 -14.87
C ILE A 526 -9.81 -10.60 -13.59
N GLY A 527 -10.96 -10.61 -12.91
CA GLY A 527 -11.03 -11.12 -11.53
C GLY A 527 -10.12 -10.33 -10.60
N SER A 528 -9.38 -11.03 -9.76
CA SER A 528 -8.32 -10.48 -8.90
C SER A 528 -6.91 -11.00 -9.28
N SER A 529 -6.81 -11.83 -10.31
CA SER A 529 -5.58 -12.56 -10.65
C SER A 529 -4.85 -12.07 -11.89
N ILE A 530 -5.45 -11.20 -12.71
CA ILE A 530 -4.78 -10.59 -13.86
C ILE A 530 -5.07 -9.10 -13.88
N VAL A 531 -4.05 -8.28 -14.11
CA VAL A 531 -4.21 -6.85 -14.38
C VAL A 531 -3.36 -6.43 -15.57
N PHE A 532 -3.89 -5.52 -16.38
CA PHE A 532 -3.20 -4.80 -17.44
C PHE A 532 -3.12 -3.31 -17.07
N ARG A 533 -1.94 -2.69 -17.22
CA ARG A 533 -1.70 -1.29 -16.86
C ARG A 533 -1.01 -0.51 -17.99
N PRO A 534 -1.70 -0.25 -19.13
CA PRO A 534 -1.15 0.64 -20.16
C PRO A 534 -1.05 2.08 -19.63
N GLU A 535 0.05 2.76 -20.00
CA GLU A 535 0.31 4.13 -19.59
C GLU A 535 1.01 4.96 -20.69
N VAL A 536 0.87 6.28 -20.55
CA VAL A 536 1.61 7.27 -21.33
C VAL A 536 2.24 8.25 -20.36
N ARG A 537 3.56 8.42 -20.46
CA ARG A 537 4.38 9.25 -19.58
C ARG A 537 5.17 10.28 -20.36
N PHE A 538 5.10 11.54 -19.94
CA PHE A 538 5.93 12.64 -20.44
C PHE A 538 6.78 13.19 -19.32
N GLU A 539 8.08 13.30 -19.57
CA GLU A 539 9.08 13.76 -18.62
C GLU A 539 9.88 14.94 -19.19
N HIS A 540 10.25 15.88 -18.33
CA HIS A 540 11.01 17.07 -18.72
C HIS A 540 12.12 17.40 -17.71
N SER A 541 13.31 17.69 -18.23
CA SER A 541 14.47 18.21 -17.48
C SER A 541 14.71 19.67 -17.80
N TYR A 542 14.68 20.53 -16.79
CA TYR A 542 14.66 22.00 -16.97
C TYR A 542 16.02 22.61 -17.30
N LEU A 543 17.07 22.25 -16.56
CA LEU A 543 18.34 22.95 -16.64
C LEU A 543 19.24 22.39 -17.75
N ILE A 544 19.53 21.12 -17.72
CA ILE A 544 20.40 20.41 -18.67
C ILE A 544 19.67 19.20 -19.24
N PRO A 545 20.07 18.69 -20.41
CA PRO A 545 19.60 17.40 -20.91
C PRO A 545 19.97 16.29 -19.92
N ALA A 546 18.99 15.46 -19.54
CA ALA A 546 19.19 14.37 -18.59
C ALA A 546 18.61 13.02 -19.07
N TYR A 547 17.92 13.01 -20.21
CA TYR A 547 17.39 11.81 -20.84
C TYR A 547 18.21 11.42 -22.06
N ASP A 548 18.05 10.16 -22.51
CA ASP A 548 18.72 9.61 -23.69
C ASP A 548 20.25 9.77 -23.60
N ASP A 549 20.82 9.28 -22.49
CA ASP A 549 22.24 9.43 -22.13
C ASP A 549 22.68 10.91 -22.07
N GLY A 550 21.88 11.75 -21.45
CA GLY A 550 22.18 13.17 -21.25
C GLY A 550 22.11 14.02 -22.53
N THR A 551 21.37 13.60 -23.53
CA THR A 551 21.27 14.34 -24.82
C THR A 551 19.93 15.01 -25.05
N LYS A 552 18.89 14.60 -24.33
CA LYS A 552 17.53 15.17 -24.44
C LYS A 552 17.04 15.76 -23.12
N LYS A 553 16.25 16.84 -23.25
CA LYS A 553 15.53 17.43 -22.12
C LYS A 553 14.14 16.82 -21.90
N ASN A 554 13.61 16.16 -22.90
CA ASN A 554 12.27 15.57 -22.88
C ASN A 554 12.34 14.08 -23.18
N GLN A 555 11.47 13.33 -22.53
CA GLN A 555 11.24 11.93 -22.82
C GLN A 555 9.72 11.67 -22.87
N LEU A 556 9.30 10.91 -23.89
CA LEU A 556 7.95 10.39 -24.01
C LEU A 556 8.04 8.88 -24.05
N ILE A 557 7.31 8.22 -23.16
CA ILE A 557 7.22 6.77 -23.07
C ILE A 557 5.75 6.38 -23.14
N VAL A 558 5.45 5.40 -23.99
CA VAL A 558 4.21 4.65 -24.01
C VAL A 558 4.54 3.25 -23.53
N ALA A 559 3.99 2.84 -22.43
CA ALA A 559 4.36 1.59 -21.77
C ALA A 559 3.13 0.86 -21.22
N GLY A 560 3.36 -0.29 -20.70
CA GLY A 560 2.37 -1.03 -19.94
C GLY A 560 2.85 -2.42 -19.59
N ASP A 561 2.22 -3.01 -18.61
CA ASP A 561 2.52 -4.34 -18.13
C ASP A 561 1.29 -5.23 -18.03
N MET A 562 1.56 -6.50 -17.79
CA MET A 562 0.60 -7.51 -17.42
C MET A 562 1.10 -8.27 -16.20
N ILE A 563 0.37 -8.18 -15.10
CA ILE A 563 0.64 -8.95 -13.90
C ILE A 563 -0.32 -10.14 -13.85
N TRP A 564 0.23 -11.33 -13.66
CA TRP A 564 -0.52 -12.57 -13.44
C TRP A 564 -0.19 -13.16 -12.07
N PHE A 565 -1.18 -13.24 -11.21
CA PHE A 565 -1.08 -13.78 -9.84
C PHE A 565 -1.35 -15.29 -9.81
N TYR A 566 -0.62 -16.01 -8.94
CA TYR A 566 -0.80 -17.44 -8.71
C TYR A 566 -0.88 -17.82 -7.23
#